data_d2e61bb5abfe605c7604fc8f2eb87199
#
_entry.id   d2e61bb5abfe605c7604fc8f2eb87199
#
_cell.length_a   1.000
_cell.length_b   1.000
_cell.length_c   1.000
_cell.angle_alpha   90.00
_cell.angle_beta   90.00
_cell.angle_gamma   90.00
#
_symmetry.space_group_name_H-M   'P 1'
#
loop_
_entity.id
_entity.type
_entity.pdbx_description
1 polymer ?
#
loop_
_entity_poly.entity_id
_entity_poly.type
_entity_poly.pdbx_seq_one_letter_code
_entity_poly.pdbx_strand_id
1 'polypeptide(L)'
;MEKRKSGRGRAASRNGAKRDNRRFIDVYDEPGHLIRRAQQIAVSMFHSTMRNGVTPIQYCVLRVLQDHPGIDQVTLARLCALDTSTAADLAVRLEERGLVRRMMPMKSKRYRLLHLTPEGTEIVKRLIPSAYVLSRRLLRALNNDEQKIFVRLLKKFVHLNNQESRAPLDRGLTRSTK
;
A
#
# COMPACT_ATOMS: atom_id res chain seq x y z
N MET A 1 12.91 20.82 -87.86
CA MET A 1 11.61 20.11 -87.83
C MET A 1 11.51 19.23 -86.60
N GLU A 2 10.65 19.53 -85.84
CA GLU A 2 10.39 19.30 -84.44
C GLU A 2 9.52 18.04 -84.26
N LYS A 3 9.80 17.18 -83.31
CA LYS A 3 8.83 16.20 -82.80
C LYS A 3 8.87 16.14 -81.31
N ARG A 4 7.85 16.70 -80.68
CA ARG A 4 7.46 16.60 -79.29
C ARG A 4 7.18 15.11 -78.95
N LYS A 5 7.73 14.62 -77.83
CA LYS A 5 7.23 13.43 -77.16
C LYS A 5 6.68 13.80 -75.78
N SER A 6 5.40 13.55 -75.60
CA SER A 6 4.65 13.70 -74.39
C SER A 6 5.08 12.71 -73.35
N GLY A 7 5.50 13.18 -72.19
CA GLY A 7 5.75 12.35 -71.02
C GLY A 7 4.45 12.19 -70.23
N ARG A 8 3.98 10.95 -70.09
CA ARG A 8 2.87 10.57 -69.17
C ARG A 8 3.41 10.54 -67.76
N GLY A 9 2.93 11.43 -66.91
CA GLY A 9 3.15 11.42 -65.47
C GLY A 9 2.49 10.20 -64.84
N ARG A 10 3.26 9.38 -64.18
CA ARG A 10 2.77 8.35 -63.25
C ARG A 10 2.36 8.99 -61.94
N ALA A 11 1.07 8.97 -61.67
CA ALA A 11 0.54 9.32 -60.35
C ALA A 11 1.03 8.28 -59.33
N ALA A 12 1.89 8.71 -58.41
CA ALA A 12 2.28 7.92 -57.28
C ALA A 12 1.09 7.90 -56.29
N SER A 13 0.49 6.72 -56.18
CA SER A 13 -0.50 6.41 -55.14
C SER A 13 0.17 6.59 -53.78
N ARG A 14 -0.17 7.66 -53.08
CA ARG A 14 0.16 7.83 -51.66
C ARG A 14 -0.75 6.91 -50.86
N ASN A 15 -0.29 5.70 -50.59
CA ASN A 15 -0.85 4.83 -49.59
C ASN A 15 -0.74 5.53 -48.25
N GLY A 16 -1.83 6.15 -47.82
CA GLY A 16 -1.99 6.70 -46.47
C GLY A 16 -1.98 5.57 -45.48
N ALA A 17 -0.80 5.21 -44.96
CA ALA A 17 -0.68 4.38 -43.76
C ALA A 17 -1.50 5.09 -42.67
N LYS A 18 -2.64 4.53 -42.31
CA LYS A 18 -3.36 4.90 -41.10
C LYS A 18 -2.38 4.78 -39.96
N ARG A 19 -1.83 5.90 -39.47
CA ARG A 19 -1.09 5.95 -38.21
C ARG A 19 -2.06 5.47 -37.15
N ASP A 20 -1.78 4.29 -36.62
CA ASP A 20 -2.43 3.73 -35.44
C ASP A 20 -2.23 4.73 -34.30
N ASN A 21 -3.25 5.55 -34.06
CA ASN A 21 -3.23 6.64 -33.08
C ASN A 21 -3.49 6.07 -31.67
N ARG A 22 -2.86 4.94 -31.34
CA ARG A 22 -2.69 4.52 -29.96
C ARG A 22 -1.82 5.58 -29.32
N ARG A 23 -2.44 6.51 -28.62
CA ARG A 23 -1.73 7.44 -27.73
C ARG A 23 -1.02 6.57 -26.70
N PHE A 24 0.27 6.33 -26.90
CA PHE A 24 1.13 5.82 -25.83
C PHE A 24 1.06 6.86 -24.72
N ILE A 25 0.50 6.49 -23.58
CA ILE A 25 0.56 7.31 -22.37
C ILE A 25 2.04 7.35 -22.00
N ASP A 26 2.58 8.53 -21.69
CA ASP A 26 3.93 8.64 -21.15
C ASP A 26 4.01 7.77 -19.89
N VAL A 27 5.07 6.97 -19.77
CA VAL A 27 5.28 6.08 -18.61
C VAL A 27 5.20 6.82 -17.29
N TYR A 28 5.57 8.10 -17.27
CA TYR A 28 5.51 8.96 -16.08
C TYR A 28 4.08 9.37 -15.69
N ASP A 29 3.13 9.26 -16.61
CA ASP A 29 1.69 9.54 -16.41
C ASP A 29 0.88 8.25 -16.19
N GLU A 30 1.50 7.08 -16.32
CA GLU A 30 0.83 5.81 -16.07
C GLU A 30 0.44 5.66 -14.58
N PRO A 31 -0.83 5.33 -14.27
CA PRO A 31 -1.28 5.18 -12.88
C PRO A 31 -0.42 4.19 -12.07
N GLY A 32 0.02 3.08 -12.68
CA GLY A 32 0.89 2.10 -12.02
C GLY A 32 2.24 2.69 -11.62
N HIS A 33 2.86 3.48 -12.49
CA HIS A 33 4.09 4.20 -12.20
C HIS A 33 3.90 5.23 -11.09
N LEU A 34 2.83 6.02 -11.15
CA LEU A 34 2.52 7.04 -10.15
C LEU A 34 2.27 6.43 -8.76
N ILE A 35 1.53 5.31 -8.67
CA ILE A 35 1.31 4.56 -7.42
C ILE A 35 2.64 4.07 -6.85
N ARG A 36 3.50 3.46 -7.66
CA ARG A 36 4.83 3.01 -7.24
C ARG A 36 5.68 4.18 -6.71
N ARG A 37 5.66 5.32 -7.40
CA ARG A 37 6.38 6.53 -6.99
C ARG A 37 5.82 7.09 -5.68
N ALA A 38 4.50 7.15 -5.54
CA ALA A 38 3.84 7.60 -4.33
C ALA A 38 4.23 6.71 -3.13
N GLN A 39 4.28 5.39 -3.31
CA GLN A 39 4.73 4.46 -2.28
C GLN A 39 6.19 4.72 -1.87
N GLN A 40 7.11 4.89 -2.83
CA GLN A 40 8.52 5.21 -2.52
C GLN A 40 8.64 6.49 -1.68
N ILE A 41 7.92 7.54 -2.07
CA ILE A 41 7.89 8.82 -1.36
C ILE A 41 7.34 8.62 0.06
N ALA A 42 6.22 7.92 0.20
CA ALA A 42 5.59 7.67 1.49
C ALA A 42 6.52 6.89 2.44
N VAL A 43 7.19 5.83 1.95
CA VAL A 43 8.17 5.05 2.74
C VAL A 43 9.36 5.90 3.15
N SER A 44 9.91 6.72 2.25
CA SER A 44 11.03 7.65 2.58
C SER A 44 10.62 8.65 3.66
N MET A 45 9.44 9.26 3.52
CA MET A 45 8.90 10.18 4.52
C MET A 45 8.61 9.48 5.86
N PHE A 46 8.15 8.22 5.82
CA PHE A 46 7.96 7.42 7.02
C PHE A 46 9.27 7.28 7.79
N HIS A 47 10.33 6.78 7.16
CA HIS A 47 11.61 6.56 7.81
C HIS A 47 12.24 7.85 8.35
N SER A 48 12.09 8.97 7.64
CA SER A 48 12.61 10.27 8.11
C SER A 48 11.79 10.90 9.25
N THR A 49 10.54 10.45 9.46
CA THR A 49 9.64 10.99 10.50
C THR A 49 9.54 10.04 11.70
N MET A 50 9.47 8.73 11.47
CA MET A 50 9.35 7.67 12.47
C MET A 50 10.73 7.13 12.87
N ARG A 51 11.49 7.87 13.69
CA ARG A 51 12.91 7.59 13.98
C ARG A 51 13.18 6.42 14.95
N ASN A 52 12.25 5.50 15.18
CA ASN A 52 12.35 4.45 16.19
C ASN A 52 12.70 3.06 15.63
N GLY A 53 13.28 2.97 14.42
CA GLY A 53 13.68 1.70 13.80
C GLY A 53 12.51 0.74 13.48
N VAL A 54 11.29 1.28 13.38
CA VAL A 54 10.08 0.53 13.02
C VAL A 54 9.79 0.76 11.54
N THR A 55 9.48 -0.29 10.80
CA THR A 55 9.05 -0.18 9.40
C THR A 55 7.56 0.18 9.29
N PRO A 56 7.06 0.69 8.14
CA PRO A 56 5.64 0.97 7.95
C PRO A 56 4.72 -0.20 8.31
N ILE A 57 5.11 -1.41 7.91
CA ILE A 57 4.30 -2.59 8.19
C ILE A 57 4.37 -3.03 9.66
N GLN A 58 5.52 -2.90 10.31
CA GLN A 58 5.65 -3.15 11.73
C GLN A 58 4.80 -2.16 12.55
N TYR A 59 4.78 -0.89 12.14
CA TYR A 59 3.89 0.10 12.76
C TYR A 59 2.41 -0.28 12.60
N CYS A 60 2.01 -0.73 11.41
CA CYS A 60 0.64 -1.22 11.17
C CYS A 60 0.30 -2.38 12.12
N VAL A 61 1.16 -3.39 12.22
CA VAL A 61 0.97 -4.55 13.11
C VAL A 61 0.84 -4.13 14.57
N LEU A 62 1.75 -3.28 15.05
CA LEU A 62 1.71 -2.78 16.43
C LEU A 62 0.42 -2.00 16.73
N ARG A 63 -0.04 -1.16 15.78
CA ARG A 63 -1.30 -0.41 15.90
C ARG A 63 -2.52 -1.36 15.93
N VAL A 64 -2.54 -2.36 15.05
CA VAL A 64 -3.62 -3.36 15.05
C VAL A 64 -3.64 -4.13 16.37
N LEU A 65 -2.50 -4.52 16.91
CA LEU A 65 -2.42 -5.22 18.20
C LEU A 65 -2.80 -4.34 19.40
N GLN A 66 -2.61 -3.02 19.31
CA GLN A 66 -3.11 -2.08 20.32
C GLN A 66 -4.63 -2.03 20.35
N ASP A 67 -5.25 -1.99 19.16
CA ASP A 67 -6.71 -1.89 19.03
C ASP A 67 -7.40 -3.27 19.22
N HIS A 68 -6.67 -4.38 18.98
CA HIS A 68 -7.17 -5.76 19.01
C HIS A 68 -6.20 -6.67 19.76
N PRO A 69 -6.05 -6.54 21.06
CA PRO A 69 -5.16 -7.41 21.85
C PRO A 69 -5.68 -8.86 21.87
N GLY A 70 -4.78 -9.82 21.77
CA GLY A 70 -5.12 -11.25 21.87
C GLY A 70 -5.71 -11.86 20.59
N ILE A 71 -5.46 -11.27 19.44
CA ILE A 71 -5.80 -11.89 18.14
C ILE A 71 -4.74 -12.93 17.75
N ASP A 72 -5.15 -13.91 16.95
CA ASP A 72 -4.23 -14.87 16.34
C ASP A 72 -3.54 -14.31 15.09
N GLN A 73 -2.55 -15.06 14.58
CA GLN A 73 -1.76 -14.65 13.42
C GLN A 73 -2.58 -14.54 12.12
N VAL A 74 -3.60 -15.39 11.96
CA VAL A 74 -4.47 -15.36 10.77
C VAL A 74 -5.33 -14.11 10.78
N THR A 75 -5.90 -13.78 11.94
CA THR A 75 -6.67 -12.55 12.13
C THR A 75 -5.79 -11.31 11.95
N LEU A 76 -4.55 -11.32 12.48
CA LEU A 76 -3.59 -10.24 12.26
C LEU A 76 -3.28 -10.06 10.76
N ALA A 77 -3.02 -11.15 10.04
CA ALA A 77 -2.75 -11.13 8.61
C ALA A 77 -3.88 -10.43 7.84
N ARG A 78 -5.13 -10.83 8.10
CA ARG A 78 -6.33 -10.24 7.48
C ARG A 78 -6.48 -8.75 7.79
N LEU A 79 -6.27 -8.36 9.04
CA LEU A 79 -6.38 -6.95 9.48
C LEU A 79 -5.25 -6.05 8.96
N CYS A 80 -4.10 -6.62 8.62
CA CYS A 80 -2.96 -5.89 8.08
C CYS A 80 -2.80 -6.02 6.56
N ALA A 81 -3.71 -6.72 5.87
CA ALA A 81 -3.59 -7.06 4.46
C ALA A 81 -2.25 -7.75 4.13
N LEU A 82 -1.90 -8.77 4.90
CA LEU A 82 -0.68 -9.57 4.77
C LEU A 82 -1.03 -11.02 4.47
N ASP A 83 -0.16 -11.70 3.74
CA ASP A 83 -0.20 -13.16 3.73
C ASP A 83 0.21 -13.72 5.11
N THR A 84 -0.26 -14.95 5.40
CA THR A 84 -0.08 -15.56 6.74
C THR A 84 1.38 -15.79 7.08
N SER A 85 2.25 -16.11 6.09
CA SER A 85 3.68 -16.31 6.31
C SER A 85 4.37 -15.01 6.70
N THR A 86 4.10 -13.93 5.97
CA THR A 86 4.63 -12.59 6.30
C THR A 86 4.17 -12.12 7.68
N ALA A 87 2.90 -12.35 8.04
CA ALA A 87 2.41 -12.00 9.37
C ALA A 87 3.09 -12.83 10.47
N ALA A 88 3.35 -14.12 10.23
CA ALA A 88 4.09 -14.98 11.16
C ALA A 88 5.53 -14.50 11.37
N ASP A 89 6.26 -14.22 10.29
CA ASP A 89 7.63 -13.72 10.34
C ASP A 89 7.73 -12.36 11.05
N LEU A 90 6.78 -11.46 10.80
CA LEU A 90 6.72 -10.17 11.49
C LEU A 90 6.46 -10.35 12.98
N ALA A 91 5.55 -11.26 13.37
CA ALA A 91 5.27 -11.55 14.77
C ALA A 91 6.51 -12.12 15.50
N VAL A 92 7.29 -13.00 14.84
CA VAL A 92 8.57 -13.51 15.39
C VAL A 92 9.55 -12.35 15.59
N ARG A 93 9.81 -11.54 14.55
CA ARG A 93 10.75 -10.42 14.64
C ARG A 93 10.36 -9.38 15.69
N LEU A 94 9.06 -9.12 15.86
CA LEU A 94 8.58 -8.20 16.88
C LEU A 94 8.68 -8.80 18.28
N GLU A 95 8.53 -10.13 18.42
CA GLU A 95 8.77 -10.85 19.68
C GLU A 95 10.24 -10.84 20.06
N GLU A 96 11.16 -11.12 19.13
CA GLU A 96 12.62 -11.02 19.33
C GLU A 96 13.07 -9.62 19.76
N ARG A 97 12.36 -8.59 19.29
CA ARG A 97 12.57 -7.20 19.72
C ARG A 97 11.90 -6.85 21.06
N GLY A 98 11.23 -7.79 21.69
CA GLY A 98 10.52 -7.57 22.95
C GLY A 98 9.27 -6.70 22.86
N LEU A 99 8.74 -6.45 21.66
CA LEU A 99 7.59 -5.54 21.42
C LEU A 99 6.25 -6.28 21.44
N VAL A 100 6.26 -7.56 21.12
CA VAL A 100 5.10 -8.44 21.07
C VAL A 100 5.41 -9.70 21.86
N ARG A 101 4.41 -10.29 22.47
CA ARG A 101 4.49 -11.65 23.07
C ARG A 101 3.45 -12.54 22.43
N ARG A 102 3.83 -13.80 22.23
CA ARG A 102 2.97 -14.84 21.68
C ARG A 102 2.60 -15.80 22.80
N MET A 103 1.33 -15.87 23.15
CA MET A 103 0.82 -16.70 24.24
C MET A 103 0.03 -17.86 23.66
N MET A 104 0.23 -19.07 24.22
CA MET A 104 -0.64 -20.22 23.94
C MET A 104 -1.89 -20.11 24.81
N PRO A 105 -3.12 -20.14 24.23
CA PRO A 105 -4.32 -20.19 25.05
C PRO A 105 -4.40 -21.51 25.78
N MET A 106 -4.86 -21.49 27.05
CA MET A 106 -4.95 -22.69 27.91
C MET A 106 -5.77 -23.83 27.26
N LYS A 107 -6.74 -23.50 26.42
CA LYS A 107 -7.68 -24.45 25.78
C LYS A 107 -7.25 -24.97 24.41
N SER A 108 -6.19 -24.45 23.80
CA SER A 108 -5.78 -24.85 22.46
C SER A 108 -4.28 -24.64 22.22
N LYS A 109 -3.60 -25.68 21.73
CA LYS A 109 -2.20 -25.60 21.28
C LYS A 109 -2.04 -25.25 19.80
N ARG A 110 -3.16 -25.04 19.07
CA ARG A 110 -3.17 -24.90 17.60
C ARG A 110 -2.82 -23.51 17.11
N TYR A 111 -3.01 -22.47 17.92
CA TYR A 111 -2.76 -21.09 17.54
C TYR A 111 -2.14 -20.32 18.71
N ARG A 112 -1.48 -19.23 18.40
CA ARG A 112 -0.89 -18.32 19.37
C ARG A 112 -1.61 -16.97 19.32
N LEU A 113 -1.89 -16.45 20.51
CA LEU A 113 -2.47 -15.12 20.67
C LEU A 113 -1.36 -14.09 20.79
N LEU A 114 -1.52 -12.98 20.10
CA LEU A 114 -0.55 -11.91 20.01
C LEU A 114 -0.98 -10.73 20.89
N HIS A 115 -0.06 -10.28 21.71
CA HIS A 115 -0.25 -9.13 22.59
C HIS A 115 0.95 -8.20 22.50
N LEU A 116 0.71 -6.90 22.65
CA LEU A 116 1.81 -5.97 22.91
C LEU A 116 2.41 -6.26 24.28
N THR A 117 3.71 -6.11 24.40
CA THR A 117 4.38 -6.00 25.70
C THR A 117 4.20 -4.56 26.25
N PRO A 118 4.55 -4.30 27.52
CA PRO A 118 4.64 -2.93 28.02
C PRO A 118 5.54 -2.04 27.14
N GLU A 119 6.68 -2.56 26.71
CA GLU A 119 7.62 -1.91 25.79
C GLU A 119 6.96 -1.59 24.43
N GLY A 120 6.27 -2.58 23.82
CA GLY A 120 5.53 -2.40 22.58
C GLY A 120 4.45 -1.33 22.71
N THR A 121 3.75 -1.30 23.84
CA THR A 121 2.73 -0.27 24.11
C THR A 121 3.35 1.13 24.19
N GLU A 122 4.48 1.27 24.89
CA GLU A 122 5.17 2.55 24.99
C GLU A 122 5.75 3.02 23.65
N ILE A 123 6.25 2.13 22.82
CA ILE A 123 6.67 2.47 21.46
C ILE A 123 5.50 2.98 20.64
N VAL A 124 4.34 2.31 20.65
CA VAL A 124 3.16 2.76 19.92
C VAL A 124 2.72 4.15 20.39
N LYS A 125 2.65 4.40 21.71
CA LYS A 125 2.30 5.72 22.26
C LYS A 125 3.24 6.82 21.72
N ARG A 126 4.53 6.57 21.66
CA ARG A 126 5.54 7.52 21.12
C ARG A 126 5.42 7.73 19.61
N LEU A 127 4.97 6.70 18.85
CA LEU A 127 4.84 6.78 17.40
C LEU A 127 3.56 7.49 16.94
N ILE A 128 2.49 7.50 17.74
CA ILE A 128 1.21 8.14 17.36
C ILE A 128 1.36 9.62 17.00
N PRO A 129 2.02 10.47 17.81
CA PRO A 129 2.24 11.87 17.43
C PRO A 129 3.03 12.02 16.12
N SER A 130 4.06 11.17 15.93
CA SER A 130 4.84 11.15 14.69
C SER A 130 4.00 10.75 13.47
N ALA A 131 3.02 9.86 13.63
CA ALA A 131 2.09 9.48 12.56
C ALA A 131 1.19 10.65 12.13
N TYR A 132 0.75 11.50 13.06
CA TYR A 132 0.04 12.74 12.72
C TYR A 132 0.92 13.73 11.94
N VAL A 133 2.18 13.87 12.35
CA VAL A 133 3.15 14.71 11.62
C VAL A 133 3.39 14.15 10.21
N LEU A 134 3.58 12.84 10.09
CA LEU A 134 3.74 12.17 8.79
C LEU A 134 2.53 12.39 7.89
N SER A 135 1.31 12.22 8.40
CA SER A 135 0.08 12.41 7.63
C SER A 135 -0.03 13.83 7.05
N ARG A 136 0.28 14.85 7.86
CA ARG A 136 0.32 16.24 7.38
C ARG A 136 1.43 16.47 6.37
N ARG A 137 2.61 15.88 6.59
CA ARG A 137 3.75 16.00 5.69
C ARG A 137 3.49 15.38 4.31
N LEU A 138 2.83 14.22 4.26
CA LEU A 138 2.45 13.54 3.02
C LEU A 138 1.53 14.39 2.13
N LEU A 139 0.66 15.17 2.75
CA LEU A 139 -0.36 15.93 2.05
C LEU A 139 -0.03 17.43 1.88
N ARG A 140 1.08 17.91 2.43
CA ARG A 140 1.40 19.35 2.53
C ARG A 140 1.54 20.07 1.18
N ALA A 141 1.82 19.32 0.09
CA ALA A 141 1.94 19.88 -1.26
C ALA A 141 0.58 20.16 -1.92
N LEU A 142 -0.50 19.72 -1.29
CA LEU A 142 -1.88 19.87 -1.75
C LEU A 142 -2.59 20.92 -0.88
N ASN A 143 -3.48 21.71 -1.49
CA ASN A 143 -4.38 22.58 -0.73
C ASN A 143 -5.45 21.75 0.01
N ASN A 144 -6.22 22.37 0.90
CA ASN A 144 -7.17 21.67 1.78
C ASN A 144 -8.23 20.86 1.01
N ASP A 145 -8.71 21.34 -0.13
CA ASP A 145 -9.74 20.63 -0.90
C ASP A 145 -9.13 19.51 -1.72
N GLU A 146 -7.96 19.72 -2.30
CA GLU A 146 -7.17 18.67 -2.96
C GLU A 146 -6.82 17.53 -1.99
N GLN A 147 -6.45 17.84 -0.74
CA GLN A 147 -6.18 16.82 0.30
C GLN A 147 -7.41 15.95 0.55
N LYS A 148 -8.59 16.56 0.71
CA LYS A 148 -9.87 15.83 0.90
C LYS A 148 -10.18 14.94 -0.32
N ILE A 149 -10.04 15.49 -1.52
CA ILE A 149 -10.29 14.77 -2.78
C ILE A 149 -9.30 13.61 -2.92
N PHE A 150 -8.01 13.86 -2.72
CA PHE A 150 -6.96 12.84 -2.82
C PHE A 150 -7.20 11.67 -1.86
N VAL A 151 -7.44 11.95 -0.58
CA VAL A 151 -7.70 10.91 0.42
C VAL A 151 -8.98 10.13 0.11
N ARG A 152 -10.03 10.81 -0.36
CA ARG A 152 -11.28 10.17 -0.78
C ARG A 152 -11.08 9.24 -1.97
N LEU A 153 -10.35 9.70 -3.00
CA LEU A 153 -10.08 8.89 -4.20
C LEU A 153 -9.15 7.71 -3.89
N LEU A 154 -8.13 7.91 -3.06
CA LEU A 154 -7.23 6.85 -2.63
C LEU A 154 -7.97 5.77 -1.83
N LYS A 155 -8.85 6.17 -0.89
CA LYS A 155 -9.72 5.24 -0.16
C LYS A 155 -10.61 4.45 -1.12
N LYS A 156 -11.25 5.13 -2.09
CA LYS A 156 -12.10 4.49 -3.09
C LYS A 156 -11.31 3.48 -3.91
N PHE A 157 -10.14 3.86 -4.41
CA PHE A 157 -9.26 2.99 -5.19
C PHE A 157 -8.88 1.73 -4.42
N VAL A 158 -8.36 1.88 -3.19
CA VAL A 158 -7.94 0.76 -2.35
C VAL A 158 -9.12 -0.16 -1.99
N HIS A 159 -10.29 0.43 -1.70
CA HIS A 159 -11.47 -0.34 -1.31
C HIS A 159 -12.04 -1.17 -2.49
N LEU A 160 -12.20 -0.53 -3.65
CA LEU A 160 -12.80 -1.21 -4.82
C LEU A 160 -11.88 -2.27 -5.44
N ASN A 161 -10.56 -2.11 -5.31
CA ASN A 161 -9.59 -3.07 -5.82
C ASN A 161 -9.05 -4.02 -4.73
N ASN A 162 -9.69 -4.07 -3.56
CA ASN A 162 -9.21 -4.89 -2.45
C ASN A 162 -9.07 -6.38 -2.79
N GLN A 163 -9.98 -6.93 -3.61
CA GLN A 163 -9.97 -8.34 -3.99
C GLN A 163 -8.88 -8.69 -5.01
N GLU A 164 -8.30 -7.69 -5.70
CA GLU A 164 -7.16 -7.88 -6.60
C GLU A 164 -5.84 -8.02 -5.83
N SER A 165 -5.86 -7.79 -4.52
CA SER A 165 -4.69 -7.96 -3.67
C SER A 165 -4.41 -9.43 -3.41
N ARG A 166 -3.13 -9.84 -3.36
CA ARG A 166 -2.70 -11.17 -2.89
C ARG A 166 -3.15 -11.47 -1.46
N ALA A 167 -3.33 -10.44 -0.66
CA ALA A 167 -3.81 -10.51 0.72
C ALA A 167 -4.83 -9.39 0.92
N PRO A 168 -6.11 -9.63 0.59
CA PRO A 168 -7.16 -8.64 0.79
C PRO A 168 -7.30 -8.22 2.24
N LEU A 169 -7.49 -6.91 2.47
CA LEU A 169 -7.81 -6.39 3.79
C LEU A 169 -9.21 -6.85 4.19
N ASP A 170 -9.31 -7.50 5.35
CA ASP A 170 -10.60 -7.88 5.93
C ASP A 170 -10.69 -7.32 7.37
N ARG A 171 -11.56 -6.33 7.56
CA ARG A 171 -11.85 -5.73 8.86
C ARG A 171 -13.03 -6.38 9.59
N GLY A 172 -13.63 -7.39 9.00
CA GLY A 172 -14.74 -8.13 9.58
C GLY A 172 -14.28 -8.96 10.79
N LEU A 173 -14.06 -8.27 11.91
CA LEU A 173 -14.06 -8.92 13.22
C LEU A 173 -15.53 -9.21 13.56
N THR A 174 -16.10 -10.23 12.98
CA THR A 174 -17.22 -10.90 13.61
C THR A 174 -16.65 -11.46 14.92
N ARG A 175 -16.92 -10.75 16.03
CA ARG A 175 -16.76 -11.31 17.37
C ARG A 175 -17.54 -12.62 17.34
N SER A 176 -16.84 -13.75 17.23
CA SER A 176 -17.41 -15.04 17.51
C SER A 176 -17.69 -15.06 19.00
N THR A 177 -18.87 -14.54 19.37
CA THR A 177 -19.46 -14.75 20.68
C THR A 177 -19.87 -16.20 20.71
N LYS A 178 -19.04 -17.04 21.30
CA LYS A 178 -19.41 -18.34 21.90
C LYS A 178 -18.65 -18.52 23.19
#